data_91335c21989c96b550c57b3591e2c026
#
_entry.id   91335c21989c96b550c57b3591e2c026
#
_cell.length_a   1.000
_cell.length_b   1.000
_cell.length_c   1.000
_cell.angle_alpha   90.00
_cell.angle_beta   90.00
_cell.angle_gamma   90.00
#
_symmetry.space_group_name_H-M   'P 1'
#
loop_
_entity.id
_entity.type
_entity.pdbx_description
1 polymer ?
#
loop_
_entity_poly.entity_id
_entity_poly.type
_entity_poly.pdbx_seq_one_letter_code
_entity_poly.pdbx_strand_id
1 'polypeptide(L)'
;FRALGESGGKTSSIGYLEIKDAAAAIRFLKETRPQFCEKIGLYGLSMGGMVAICEAARNPEVACVVAEASYYSFRRVVSRWAWVHNKVPYFPLIPIILHYIRKNLGVNPERYSPKYNIPKIAPRPVFIIHGRYDNLVPAAQAKMLFKKAGDPKEIWLVPGARHNKCAEVGGFEYKQRLADFFRQHL
;
A
#
# COMPACT_ATOMS: atom_id res chain seq x y z
N PHE A 1 -9.71 -8.62 1.25
CA PHE A 1 -8.53 -9.50 1.25
C PHE A 1 -8.79 -10.75 2.07
N ARG A 2 -8.08 -11.84 1.76
CA ARG A 2 -8.12 -13.10 2.51
C ARG A 2 -7.98 -12.89 4.02
N ALA A 3 -8.68 -13.70 4.81
CA ALA A 3 -8.67 -13.66 6.27
C ALA A 3 -9.03 -12.31 6.90
N LEU A 4 -9.71 -11.41 6.17
CA LEU A 4 -10.16 -10.12 6.68
C LEU A 4 -11.65 -9.94 6.40
N GLY A 5 -12.39 -9.41 7.38
CA GLY A 5 -13.83 -9.23 7.31
C GLY A 5 -14.56 -10.56 7.07
N GLU A 6 -15.48 -10.58 6.13
CA GLU A 6 -16.24 -11.78 5.73
C GLU A 6 -15.52 -12.65 4.69
N SER A 7 -14.30 -12.25 4.28
CA SER A 7 -13.53 -13.02 3.28
C SER A 7 -13.00 -14.32 3.88
N GLY A 8 -13.05 -15.38 3.10
CA GLY A 8 -12.48 -16.67 3.47
C GLY A 8 -10.95 -16.65 3.66
N GLY A 9 -10.42 -17.76 4.16
CA GLY A 9 -9.00 -17.92 4.46
C GLY A 9 -8.68 -17.81 5.95
N LYS A 10 -7.48 -18.28 6.34
CA LYS A 10 -7.05 -18.32 7.75
C LYS A 10 -5.80 -17.46 8.02
N THR A 11 -5.14 -16.95 7.00
CA THR A 11 -3.84 -16.29 7.14
C THR A 11 -3.74 -15.07 6.23
N SER A 12 -3.43 -13.92 6.82
CA SER A 12 -2.94 -12.73 6.12
C SER A 12 -1.41 -12.74 6.15
N SER A 13 -0.80 -12.25 5.08
CA SER A 13 0.65 -12.19 4.94
C SER A 13 1.22 -10.77 5.02
N ILE A 14 0.41 -9.83 5.47
CA ILE A 14 0.74 -8.40 5.56
C ILE A 14 1.13 -7.84 4.17
N GLY A 15 0.43 -8.29 3.12
CA GLY A 15 0.53 -7.74 1.77
C GLY A 15 0.99 -8.73 0.70
N TYR A 16 1.85 -9.72 0.99
CA TYR A 16 2.41 -10.60 -0.03
C TYR A 16 1.35 -11.46 -0.77
N LEU A 17 0.54 -12.19 -0.02
CA LEU A 17 -0.54 -12.99 -0.62
C LEU A 17 -1.70 -12.12 -1.12
N GLU A 18 -1.91 -10.98 -0.46
CA GLU A 18 -2.97 -10.02 -0.78
C GLU A 18 -2.75 -9.33 -2.13
N ILE A 19 -1.53 -9.32 -2.67
CA ILE A 19 -1.27 -8.90 -4.07
C ILE A 19 -2.00 -9.83 -5.04
N LYS A 20 -2.04 -11.14 -4.76
CA LYS A 20 -2.79 -12.10 -5.59
C LYS A 20 -4.30 -11.88 -5.51
N ASP A 21 -4.80 -11.41 -4.36
CA ASP A 21 -6.21 -11.09 -4.19
C ASP A 21 -6.58 -9.86 -5.04
N ALA A 22 -5.72 -8.82 -5.07
CA ALA A 22 -5.92 -7.66 -5.93
C ALA A 22 -5.90 -8.04 -7.42
N ALA A 23 -4.94 -8.86 -7.85
CA ALA A 23 -4.88 -9.37 -9.21
C ALA A 23 -6.13 -10.19 -9.59
N ALA A 24 -6.63 -11.01 -8.66
CA ALA A 24 -7.86 -11.77 -8.87
C ALA A 24 -9.09 -10.87 -8.98
N ALA A 25 -9.19 -9.82 -8.16
CA ALA A 25 -10.27 -8.84 -8.23
C ALA A 25 -10.28 -8.08 -9.56
N ILE A 26 -9.11 -7.65 -10.06
CA ILE A 26 -8.99 -7.02 -11.38
C ILE A 26 -9.48 -7.96 -12.48
N ARG A 27 -9.01 -9.20 -12.47
CA ARG A 27 -9.44 -10.21 -13.45
C ARG A 27 -10.94 -10.45 -13.40
N PHE A 28 -11.51 -10.64 -12.21
CA PHE A 28 -12.94 -10.82 -12.02
C PHE A 28 -13.75 -9.64 -12.57
N LEU A 29 -13.33 -8.41 -12.31
CA LEU A 29 -14.00 -7.22 -12.85
C LEU A 29 -13.95 -7.19 -14.38
N LYS A 30 -12.82 -7.52 -15.00
CA LYS A 30 -12.66 -7.58 -16.46
C LYS A 30 -13.52 -8.66 -17.10
N GLU A 31 -13.68 -9.79 -16.43
CA GLU A 31 -14.52 -10.89 -16.92
C GLU A 31 -16.03 -10.60 -16.76
N THR A 32 -16.42 -9.94 -15.67
CA THR A 32 -17.84 -9.75 -15.32
C THR A 32 -18.39 -8.37 -15.67
N ARG A 33 -17.53 -7.35 -15.80
CA ARG A 33 -17.88 -5.96 -16.04
C ARG A 33 -16.92 -5.27 -17.03
N PRO A 34 -16.64 -5.87 -18.22
CA PRO A 34 -15.64 -5.37 -19.15
C PRO A 34 -15.88 -3.92 -19.58
N GLN A 35 -17.15 -3.51 -19.66
CA GLN A 35 -17.55 -2.15 -20.06
C GLN A 35 -17.06 -1.04 -19.08
N PHE A 36 -16.66 -1.39 -17.86
CA PHE A 36 -16.13 -0.45 -16.86
C PHE A 36 -14.63 -0.60 -16.64
N CYS A 37 -13.95 -1.43 -17.43
CA CYS A 37 -12.55 -1.81 -17.21
C CYS A 37 -11.62 -1.34 -18.35
N GLU A 38 -12.01 -0.30 -19.09
CA GLU A 38 -11.14 0.31 -20.11
C GLU A 38 -9.85 0.84 -19.48
N LYS A 39 -10.00 1.53 -18.34
CA LYS A 39 -8.88 1.95 -17.49
C LYS A 39 -9.16 1.57 -16.04
N ILE A 40 -8.13 1.11 -15.34
CA ILE A 40 -8.23 0.67 -13.95
C ILE A 40 -7.29 1.50 -13.10
N GLY A 41 -7.84 2.22 -12.13
CA GLY A 41 -7.07 2.86 -11.07
C GLY A 41 -7.11 2.03 -9.79
N LEU A 42 -6.02 2.01 -9.03
CA LEU A 42 -5.97 1.36 -7.73
C LEU A 42 -5.87 2.39 -6.62
N TYR A 43 -6.74 2.24 -5.62
CA TYR A 43 -6.61 2.91 -4.33
C TYR A 43 -6.38 1.88 -3.24
N GLY A 44 -5.41 2.15 -2.37
CA GLY A 44 -5.14 1.27 -1.24
C GLY A 44 -4.73 2.02 0.02
N LEU A 45 -5.26 1.55 1.17
CA LEU A 45 -5.01 2.09 2.50
C LEU A 45 -4.09 1.17 3.29
N SER A 46 -3.01 1.71 3.89
CA SER A 46 -2.05 1.00 4.74
C SER A 46 -1.45 -0.23 4.01
N MET A 47 -1.77 -1.46 4.45
CA MET A 47 -1.42 -2.68 3.73
C MET A 47 -1.97 -2.69 2.30
N GLY A 48 -3.19 -2.20 2.10
CA GLY A 48 -3.78 -2.04 0.77
C GLY A 48 -2.98 -1.09 -0.13
N GLY A 49 -2.37 -0.04 0.42
CA GLY A 49 -1.49 0.86 -0.33
C GLY A 49 -0.22 0.17 -0.83
N MET A 50 0.36 -0.70 -0.01
CA MET A 50 1.45 -1.57 -0.45
C MET A 50 1.00 -2.53 -1.55
N VAL A 51 -0.16 -3.16 -1.38
CA VAL A 51 -0.72 -4.08 -2.37
C VAL A 51 -0.96 -3.37 -3.70
N ALA A 52 -1.57 -2.18 -3.68
CA ALA A 52 -1.81 -1.37 -4.87
C ALA A 52 -0.51 -1.02 -5.62
N ILE A 53 0.53 -0.59 -4.90
CA ILE A 53 1.86 -0.33 -5.48
C ILE A 53 2.44 -1.60 -6.12
N CYS A 54 2.39 -2.72 -5.42
CA CYS A 54 3.00 -3.95 -5.89
C CYS A 54 2.24 -4.59 -7.04
N GLU A 55 0.92 -4.49 -7.06
CA GLU A 55 0.10 -4.95 -8.17
C GLU A 55 0.32 -4.09 -9.41
N ALA A 56 0.24 -2.76 -9.29
CA ALA A 56 0.51 -1.86 -10.40
C ALA A 56 1.91 -2.03 -11.00
N ALA A 57 2.92 -2.31 -10.17
CA ALA A 57 4.28 -2.56 -10.65
C ALA A 57 4.41 -3.82 -11.54
N ARG A 58 3.44 -4.73 -11.49
CA ARG A 58 3.42 -6.01 -12.24
C ARG A 58 2.38 -6.02 -13.34
N ASN A 59 1.31 -5.27 -13.15
CA ASN A 59 0.18 -5.24 -14.05
C ASN A 59 0.17 -3.92 -14.82
N PRO A 60 0.54 -3.92 -16.11
CA PRO A 60 0.55 -2.71 -16.94
C PRO A 60 -0.85 -2.16 -17.24
N GLU A 61 -1.91 -2.95 -17.01
CA GLU A 61 -3.30 -2.51 -17.21
C GLU A 61 -3.78 -1.54 -16.12
N VAL A 62 -3.06 -1.45 -15.00
CA VAL A 62 -3.34 -0.45 -13.96
C VAL A 62 -2.85 0.91 -14.43
N ALA A 63 -3.76 1.82 -14.73
CA ALA A 63 -3.49 3.14 -15.29
C ALA A 63 -2.87 4.11 -14.27
N CYS A 64 -3.31 4.08 -13.02
CA CYS A 64 -2.80 4.96 -11.95
C CYS A 64 -2.96 4.34 -10.55
N VAL A 65 -2.24 4.88 -9.57
CA VAL A 65 -2.24 4.37 -8.18
C VAL A 65 -2.34 5.50 -7.17
N VAL A 66 -3.24 5.32 -6.21
CA VAL A 66 -3.27 6.09 -4.96
C VAL A 66 -2.88 5.17 -3.80
N ALA A 67 -1.81 5.51 -3.09
CA ALA A 67 -1.34 4.76 -1.94
C ALA A 67 -1.42 5.62 -0.68
N GLU A 68 -2.40 5.33 0.19
CA GLU A 68 -2.58 6.04 1.45
C GLU A 68 -1.94 5.27 2.61
N ALA A 69 -1.23 5.99 3.48
CA ALA A 69 -0.60 5.45 4.70
C ALA A 69 0.25 4.19 4.47
N SER A 70 0.78 4.01 3.26
CA SER A 70 1.57 2.85 2.88
C SER A 70 2.94 2.87 3.54
N TYR A 71 3.42 1.71 3.96
CA TYR A 71 4.77 1.57 4.50
C TYR A 71 5.84 1.47 3.39
N TYR A 72 7.07 1.84 3.73
CA TYR A 72 8.22 1.79 2.82
C TYR A 72 8.78 0.38 2.62
N SER A 73 8.89 -0.40 3.71
CA SER A 73 9.41 -1.76 3.65
C SER A 73 8.76 -2.68 4.69
N PHE A 74 8.67 -3.96 4.37
CA PHE A 74 8.09 -4.99 5.23
C PHE A 74 8.79 -5.04 6.60
N ARG A 75 10.12 -5.05 6.61
CA ARG A 75 10.88 -5.04 7.86
C ARG A 75 10.53 -3.85 8.75
N ARG A 76 10.38 -2.66 8.16
CA ARG A 76 10.05 -1.45 8.94
C ARG A 76 8.65 -1.50 9.56
N VAL A 77 7.66 -1.97 8.80
CA VAL A 77 6.30 -2.04 9.35
C VAL A 77 6.20 -3.11 10.44
N VAL A 78 6.79 -4.27 10.26
CA VAL A 78 6.83 -5.33 11.30
C VAL A 78 7.54 -4.84 12.56
N SER A 79 8.73 -4.25 12.42
CA SER A 79 9.48 -3.71 13.56
C SER A 79 8.70 -2.63 14.29
N ARG A 80 8.09 -1.71 13.54
CA ARG A 80 7.36 -0.60 14.15
C ARG A 80 6.07 -1.06 14.82
N TRP A 81 5.34 -1.97 14.19
CA TRP A 81 4.13 -2.55 14.76
C TRP A 81 4.43 -3.29 16.07
N ALA A 82 5.46 -4.12 16.08
CA ALA A 82 5.90 -4.86 17.26
C ALA A 82 6.32 -3.93 18.41
N TRP A 83 7.00 -2.83 18.10
CA TRP A 83 7.38 -1.82 19.09
C TRP A 83 6.17 -1.05 19.63
N VAL A 84 5.29 -0.57 18.74
CA VAL A 84 4.16 0.27 19.16
C VAL A 84 3.18 -0.48 20.03
N HIS A 85 2.85 -1.74 19.67
CA HIS A 85 1.82 -2.52 20.36
C HIS A 85 2.37 -3.35 21.53
N ASN A 86 3.59 -3.89 21.39
CA ASN A 86 4.12 -4.86 22.34
C ASN A 86 5.47 -4.48 22.93
N LYS A 87 6.02 -3.30 22.61
CA LYS A 87 7.35 -2.83 23.07
C LYS A 87 8.49 -3.81 22.75
N VAL A 88 8.33 -4.63 21.70
CA VAL A 88 9.34 -5.61 21.30
C VAL A 88 10.57 -4.88 20.75
N PRO A 89 11.77 -5.06 21.34
CA PRO A 89 12.99 -4.43 20.85
C PRO A 89 13.41 -5.04 19.50
N TYR A 90 14.12 -4.22 18.70
CA TYR A 90 14.55 -4.69 17.40
C TYR A 90 15.48 -5.91 17.51
N PHE A 91 16.52 -5.83 18.31
CA PHE A 91 17.45 -6.92 18.51
C PHE A 91 17.24 -7.59 19.89
N PRO A 92 17.28 -8.93 19.96
CA PRO A 92 17.43 -9.89 18.85
C PRO A 92 16.10 -10.31 18.20
N LEU A 93 14.94 -9.83 18.69
CA LEU A 93 13.61 -10.43 18.43
C LEU A 93 13.11 -10.21 16.99
N ILE A 94 13.25 -8.99 16.45
CA ILE A 94 12.74 -8.72 15.09
C ILE A 94 13.43 -9.57 14.01
N PRO A 95 14.75 -9.77 14.00
CA PRO A 95 15.39 -10.72 13.09
C PRO A 95 14.82 -12.14 13.18
N ILE A 96 14.54 -12.64 14.39
CA ILE A 96 13.94 -13.96 14.62
C ILE A 96 12.52 -14.02 14.05
N ILE A 97 11.69 -13.01 14.36
CA ILE A 97 10.31 -12.90 13.82
C ILE A 97 10.33 -12.88 12.29
N LEU A 98 11.19 -12.08 11.67
CA LEU A 98 11.30 -11.99 10.22
C LEU A 98 11.77 -13.30 9.59
N HIS A 99 12.70 -14.01 10.25
CA HIS A 99 13.13 -15.33 9.82
C HIS A 99 11.97 -16.34 9.85
N TYR A 100 11.19 -16.36 10.93
CA TYR A 100 10.03 -17.24 11.09
C TYR A 100 8.94 -16.94 10.04
N ILE A 101 8.62 -15.65 9.83
CA ILE A 101 7.68 -15.23 8.78
C ILE A 101 8.15 -15.71 7.41
N ARG A 102 9.43 -15.50 7.07
CA ARG A 102 10.01 -15.97 5.81
C ARG A 102 9.89 -17.50 5.65
N LYS A 103 10.18 -18.25 6.70
CA LYS A 103 10.08 -19.72 6.69
C LYS A 103 8.64 -20.18 6.44
N ASN A 104 7.67 -19.60 7.14
CA ASN A 104 6.26 -19.98 7.01
C ASN A 104 5.65 -19.56 5.65
N LEU A 105 6.05 -18.43 5.09
CA LEU A 105 5.57 -17.98 3.78
C LEU A 105 6.28 -18.67 2.60
N GLY A 106 7.40 -19.34 2.83
CA GLY A 106 8.23 -19.92 1.78
C GLY A 106 8.92 -18.88 0.88
N VAL A 107 8.78 -17.58 1.20
CA VAL A 107 9.34 -16.46 0.44
C VAL A 107 9.85 -15.38 1.37
N ASN A 108 10.75 -14.53 0.86
CA ASN A 108 11.17 -13.33 1.59
C ASN A 108 10.22 -12.16 1.30
N PRO A 109 9.32 -11.80 2.22
CA PRO A 109 8.33 -10.74 1.98
C PRO A 109 8.97 -9.34 1.79
N GLU A 110 10.20 -9.14 2.24
CA GLU A 110 10.93 -7.88 2.01
C GLU A 110 11.13 -7.58 0.51
N ARG A 111 11.20 -8.61 -0.36
CA ARG A 111 11.30 -8.44 -1.82
C ARG A 111 10.05 -7.81 -2.44
N TYR A 112 8.92 -7.90 -1.74
CA TYR A 112 7.64 -7.30 -2.13
C TYR A 112 7.39 -5.95 -1.46
N SER A 113 8.40 -5.39 -0.79
CA SER A 113 8.29 -4.05 -0.21
C SER A 113 8.03 -3.00 -1.27
N PRO A 114 7.18 -1.99 -0.99
CA PRO A 114 6.89 -0.89 -1.91
C PRO A 114 8.13 -0.20 -2.46
N LYS A 115 9.18 -0.06 -1.68
CA LYS A 115 10.45 0.58 -2.11
C LYS A 115 11.11 -0.04 -3.34
N TYR A 116 10.84 -1.32 -3.63
CA TYR A 116 11.39 -2.03 -4.80
C TYR A 116 10.43 -2.05 -5.98
N ASN A 117 9.16 -1.73 -5.73
CA ASN A 117 8.11 -1.85 -6.73
C ASN A 117 7.65 -0.49 -7.25
N ILE A 118 7.57 0.54 -6.41
CA ILE A 118 7.08 1.86 -6.80
C ILE A 118 7.87 2.49 -7.98
N PRO A 119 9.20 2.32 -8.14
CA PRO A 119 9.91 2.84 -9.32
C PRO A 119 9.47 2.22 -10.65
N LYS A 120 8.89 1.01 -10.60
CA LYS A 120 8.47 0.26 -11.80
C LYS A 120 7.10 0.69 -12.34
N ILE A 121 6.41 1.59 -11.62
CA ILE A 121 5.09 2.08 -12.04
C ILE A 121 5.22 3.13 -13.14
N ALA A 122 6.27 3.95 -13.10
CA ALA A 122 6.48 4.98 -14.10
C ALA A 122 6.45 4.41 -15.54
N PRO A 123 5.90 5.17 -16.51
CA PRO A 123 5.41 6.55 -16.43
C PRO A 123 3.95 6.71 -15.97
N ARG A 124 3.37 5.70 -15.31
CA ARG A 124 1.99 5.76 -14.80
C ARG A 124 1.93 6.55 -13.50
N PRO A 125 0.89 7.42 -13.33
CA PRO A 125 0.79 8.31 -12.18
C PRO A 125 0.67 7.60 -10.84
N VAL A 126 1.37 8.15 -9.83
CA VAL A 126 1.30 7.69 -8.44
C VAL A 126 1.01 8.85 -7.52
N PHE A 127 -0.07 8.75 -6.74
CA PHE A 127 -0.40 9.70 -5.68
C PHE A 127 -0.21 9.05 -4.31
N ILE A 128 0.65 9.65 -3.48
CA ILE A 128 0.91 9.20 -2.11
C ILE A 128 0.19 10.14 -1.15
N ILE A 129 -0.74 9.60 -0.36
CA ILE A 129 -1.44 10.32 0.71
C ILE A 129 -0.95 9.79 2.05
N HIS A 130 -0.66 10.67 3.02
CA HIS A 130 -0.15 10.19 4.32
C HIS A 130 -0.47 11.17 5.45
N GLY A 131 -0.83 10.62 6.60
CA GLY A 131 -1.02 11.42 7.80
C GLY A 131 0.30 11.99 8.33
N ARG A 132 0.37 13.31 8.55
CA ARG A 132 1.60 13.96 9.03
C ARG A 132 2.00 13.48 10.43
N TYR A 133 1.03 13.08 11.26
CA TYR A 133 1.24 12.57 12.61
C TYR A 133 1.00 11.06 12.74
N ASP A 134 1.20 10.32 11.65
CA ASP A 134 1.12 8.86 11.67
C ASP A 134 2.24 8.28 12.55
N ASN A 135 1.84 7.66 13.66
CA ASN A 135 2.77 7.09 14.63
C ASN A 135 3.08 5.60 14.36
N LEU A 136 2.26 4.93 13.56
CA LEU A 136 2.49 3.53 13.16
C LEU A 136 3.40 3.46 11.92
N VAL A 137 3.08 4.23 10.89
CA VAL A 137 3.92 4.38 9.70
C VAL A 137 4.36 5.84 9.60
N PRO A 138 5.51 6.23 10.16
CA PRO A 138 5.94 7.63 10.17
C PRO A 138 5.96 8.25 8.78
N ALA A 139 5.51 9.52 8.65
CA ALA A 139 5.42 10.25 7.37
C ALA A 139 6.75 10.31 6.59
N ALA A 140 7.88 10.11 7.27
CA ALA A 140 9.18 9.94 6.63
C ALA A 140 9.19 8.76 5.63
N GLN A 141 8.40 7.70 5.86
CA GLN A 141 8.30 6.57 4.93
C GLN A 141 7.58 6.97 3.63
N ALA A 142 6.55 7.79 3.71
CA ALA A 142 5.89 8.36 2.52
C ALA A 142 6.83 9.23 1.70
N LYS A 143 7.63 10.09 2.35
CA LYS A 143 8.66 10.89 1.68
C LYS A 143 9.72 10.01 1.00
N MET A 144 10.10 8.89 1.62
CA MET A 144 11.04 7.93 1.02
C MET A 144 10.42 7.21 -0.19
N LEU A 145 9.13 6.86 -0.15
CA LEU A 145 8.41 6.30 -1.30
C LEU A 145 8.31 7.31 -2.42
N PHE A 146 7.94 8.56 -2.12
CA PHE A 146 7.87 9.63 -3.10
C PHE A 146 9.22 9.86 -3.80
N LYS A 147 10.33 9.85 -3.05
CA LYS A 147 11.68 9.95 -3.63
C LYS A 147 12.02 8.78 -4.56
N LYS A 148 11.45 7.60 -4.31
CA LYS A 148 11.68 6.39 -5.12
C LYS A 148 10.75 6.26 -6.31
N ALA A 149 9.57 6.85 -6.25
CA ALA A 149 8.62 6.86 -7.37
C ALA A 149 9.22 7.63 -8.55
N GLY A 150 9.00 7.11 -9.76
CA GLY A 150 9.23 7.87 -10.99
C GLY A 150 8.07 8.82 -11.29
N ASP A 151 8.28 9.74 -12.22
CA ASP A 151 7.26 10.71 -12.63
C ASP A 151 6.25 10.08 -13.62
N PRO A 152 5.00 10.60 -13.63
CA PRO A 152 4.43 11.64 -12.77
C PRO A 152 4.04 11.11 -11.37
N LYS A 153 4.27 11.93 -10.36
CA LYS A 153 3.99 11.57 -8.97
C LYS A 153 3.54 12.75 -8.13
N GLU A 154 2.69 12.48 -7.17
CA GLU A 154 2.20 13.45 -6.20
C GLU A 154 2.34 12.94 -4.77
N ILE A 155 2.47 13.84 -3.81
CA ILE A 155 2.45 13.54 -2.39
C ILE A 155 1.63 14.59 -1.64
N TRP A 156 0.76 14.12 -0.78
CA TRP A 156 0.03 14.97 0.16
C TRP A 156 0.19 14.45 1.58
N LEU A 157 0.83 15.25 2.43
CA LEU A 157 0.94 14.97 3.86
C LEU A 157 -0.16 15.72 4.59
N VAL A 158 -1.22 15.04 4.93
CA VAL A 158 -2.43 15.60 5.56
C VAL A 158 -2.09 16.14 6.95
N PRO A 159 -2.16 17.47 7.19
CA PRO A 159 -1.88 18.04 8.49
C PRO A 159 -2.87 17.51 9.53
N GLY A 160 -2.43 17.22 10.75
CA GLY A 160 -3.28 16.72 11.83
C GLY A 160 -3.66 15.25 11.75
N ALA A 161 -3.55 14.60 10.59
CA ALA A 161 -3.96 13.21 10.42
C ALA A 161 -2.95 12.22 11.05
N ARG A 162 -3.50 11.21 11.73
CA ARG A 162 -2.81 10.01 12.20
C ARG A 162 -2.98 8.86 11.21
N HIS A 163 -2.53 7.65 11.58
CA HIS A 163 -2.66 6.44 10.73
C HIS A 163 -4.13 6.18 10.36
N ASN A 164 -4.39 6.01 9.06
CA ASN A 164 -5.74 5.77 8.49
C ASN A 164 -6.79 6.86 8.80
N LYS A 165 -6.36 8.09 9.10
CA LYS A 165 -7.25 9.20 9.43
C LYS A 165 -7.20 10.36 8.41
N CYS A 166 -6.59 10.13 7.23
CA CYS A 166 -6.47 11.19 6.23
C CYS A 166 -7.82 11.63 5.67
N ALA A 167 -8.74 10.70 5.41
CA ALA A 167 -10.08 11.01 4.93
C ALA A 167 -10.92 11.77 5.96
N GLU A 168 -10.81 11.38 7.24
CA GLU A 168 -11.54 12.02 8.34
C GLU A 168 -11.07 13.47 8.56
N VAL A 169 -9.75 13.67 8.59
CA VAL A 169 -9.13 14.97 8.85
C VAL A 169 -9.17 15.89 7.63
N GLY A 170 -8.92 15.34 6.44
CA GLY A 170 -8.90 16.08 5.18
C GLY A 170 -10.29 16.43 4.63
N GLY A 171 -11.33 15.72 5.09
CA GLY A 171 -12.72 16.04 4.80
C GLY A 171 -13.03 16.22 3.31
N PHE A 172 -13.53 17.41 2.95
CA PHE A 172 -13.89 17.73 1.56
C PHE A 172 -12.65 17.78 0.64
N GLU A 173 -11.55 18.39 1.09
CA GLU A 173 -10.31 18.47 0.32
C GLU A 173 -9.77 17.08 -0.05
N TYR A 174 -9.85 16.12 0.90
CA TYR A 174 -9.45 14.74 0.64
C TYR A 174 -10.27 14.11 -0.51
N LYS A 175 -11.59 14.24 -0.45
CA LYS A 175 -12.49 13.73 -1.49
C LYS A 175 -12.22 14.35 -2.85
N GLN A 176 -12.03 15.67 -2.85
CA GLN A 176 -11.77 16.44 -4.06
C GLN A 176 -10.44 16.01 -4.71
N ARG A 177 -9.32 16.01 -3.97
CA ARG A 177 -8.01 15.60 -4.49
C ARG A 177 -8.02 14.17 -5.04
N LEU A 178 -8.68 13.26 -4.32
CA LEU A 178 -8.78 11.87 -4.76
C LEU A 178 -9.60 11.74 -6.05
N ALA A 179 -10.74 12.44 -6.13
CA ALA A 179 -11.59 12.44 -7.32
C ALA A 179 -10.89 13.10 -8.52
N ASP A 180 -10.20 14.21 -8.32
CA ASP A 180 -9.49 14.93 -9.38
C ASP A 180 -8.34 14.09 -9.93
N PHE A 181 -7.57 13.41 -9.06
CA PHE A 181 -6.52 12.49 -9.51
C PHE A 181 -7.09 11.38 -10.40
N PHE A 182 -8.16 10.72 -9.99
CA PHE A 182 -8.74 9.66 -10.81
C PHE A 182 -9.38 10.19 -12.09
N ARG A 183 -10.09 11.33 -12.08
CA ARG A 183 -10.65 11.94 -13.31
C ARG A 183 -9.57 12.30 -14.33
N GLN A 184 -8.41 12.74 -13.86
CA GLN A 184 -7.31 13.12 -14.74
C GLN A 184 -6.64 11.90 -15.40
N HIS A 185 -6.69 10.74 -14.76
CA HIS A 185 -5.87 9.59 -15.16
C HIS A 185 -6.65 8.33 -15.57
N LEU A 186 -7.97 8.34 -15.40
CA LEU A 186 -8.90 7.34 -15.91
C LEU A 186 -9.77 7.89 -17.02
#